data_1651be70c9a1e6019e802ce69d8098e9
#
_entry.id   1651be70c9a1e6019e802ce69d8098e9
#
_cell.length_a   1.000
_cell.length_b   1.000
_cell.length_c   1.000
_cell.angle_alpha   90.00
_cell.angle_beta   90.00
_cell.angle_gamma   90.00
#
_symmetry.space_group_name_H-M   'P 1'
#
loop_
_entity.id
_entity.type
_entity.pdbx_description
1 polymer ?
#
loop_
_entity_poly.entity_id
_entity_poly.type
_entity_poly.pdbx_seq_one_letter_code
_entity_poly.pdbx_strand_id
1 'polypeptide(L)' 'DTGVSDVTDGIDVIKDLVLGCVGGVGVIFLAWGLLDFGTAYAAHETTQQSQAIKKVIGGLIMIAVPAILKLLGVS' A
#
# COMPACT_ATOMS: atom_id res chain seq x y z
N ASP A 1 -13.96 -15.71 28.50
CA ASP A 1 -12.56 -15.85 28.78
C ASP A 1 -11.80 -14.58 28.46
N THR A 2 -11.37 -13.86 29.50
CA THR A 2 -10.79 -12.54 29.38
C THR A 2 -9.43 -12.56 28.68
N GLY A 3 -8.61 -13.61 28.91
CA GLY A 3 -7.29 -13.71 28.30
C GLY A 3 -7.35 -13.86 26.79
N VAL A 4 -8.30 -14.63 26.29
CA VAL A 4 -8.47 -14.83 24.84
C VAL A 4 -8.97 -13.55 24.18
N SER A 5 -9.92 -12.86 24.84
CA SER A 5 -10.44 -11.58 24.32
C SER A 5 -9.35 -10.53 24.24
N ASP A 6 -8.48 -10.42 25.28
CA ASP A 6 -7.40 -9.46 25.30
C ASP A 6 -6.38 -9.75 24.20
N VAL A 7 -6.06 -11.02 23.97
CA VAL A 7 -5.14 -11.43 22.91
C VAL A 7 -5.74 -11.11 21.53
N THR A 8 -7.02 -11.40 21.35
CA THR A 8 -7.71 -11.12 20.07
C THR A 8 -7.74 -9.61 19.81
N ASP A 9 -8.07 -8.81 20.83
CA ASP A 9 -8.09 -7.36 20.69
C ASP A 9 -6.71 -6.81 20.34
N GLY A 10 -5.65 -7.34 20.98
CA GLY A 10 -4.28 -6.95 20.67
C GLY A 10 -3.88 -7.29 19.24
N ILE A 11 -4.27 -8.48 18.76
CA ILE A 11 -4.01 -8.90 17.40
C ILE A 11 -4.75 -8.00 16.40
N ASP A 12 -6.00 -7.63 16.71
CA ASP A 12 -6.77 -6.75 15.83
C ASP A 12 -6.12 -5.36 15.73
N VAL A 13 -5.62 -4.82 16.85
CA VAL A 13 -4.91 -3.53 16.85
C VAL A 13 -3.66 -3.61 16.01
N ILE A 14 -2.86 -4.66 16.16
CA ILE A 14 -1.65 -4.87 15.37
C ILE A 14 -1.99 -4.99 13.88
N LYS A 15 -3.04 -5.73 13.55
CA LYS A 15 -3.52 -5.89 12.19
C LYS A 15 -3.87 -4.54 11.57
N ASP A 16 -4.64 -3.72 12.29
CA ASP A 16 -5.03 -2.39 11.83
C ASP A 16 -3.81 -1.49 11.61
N LEU A 17 -2.83 -1.55 12.53
CA LEU A 17 -1.59 -0.78 12.39
C LEU A 17 -0.80 -1.21 11.16
N VAL A 18 -0.64 -2.51 10.95
CA VAL A 18 0.10 -3.03 9.80
C VAL A 18 -0.58 -2.64 8.50
N LEU A 19 -1.91 -2.81 8.42
CA LEU A 19 -2.66 -2.46 7.23
C LEU A 19 -2.61 -0.95 6.96
N GLY A 20 -2.67 -0.14 8.01
CA GLY A 20 -2.53 1.31 7.90
C GLY A 20 -1.15 1.71 7.40
N CYS A 21 -0.09 1.07 7.90
CA CYS A 21 1.27 1.31 7.44
C CYS A 21 1.45 0.91 5.98
N VAL A 22 0.94 -0.26 5.59
CA VAL A 22 1.01 -0.72 4.20
C VAL A 22 0.28 0.25 3.28
N GLY A 23 -0.92 0.69 3.66
CA GLY A 23 -1.68 1.67 2.88
C GLY A 23 -0.95 3.01 2.77
N GLY A 24 -0.37 3.49 3.88
CA GLY A 24 0.40 4.74 3.90
C GLY A 24 1.64 4.66 3.02
N VAL A 25 2.39 3.58 3.11
CA VAL A 25 3.56 3.34 2.26
C VAL A 25 3.14 3.25 0.80
N GLY A 26 2.01 2.60 0.53
CA GLY A 26 1.46 2.50 -0.83
C GLY A 26 1.15 3.86 -1.43
N VAL A 27 0.56 4.77 -0.64
CA VAL A 27 0.29 6.15 -1.09
C VAL A 27 1.59 6.88 -1.42
N ILE A 28 2.62 6.71 -0.58
CA ILE A 28 3.93 7.34 -0.82
C ILE A 28 4.55 6.80 -2.10
N PHE A 29 4.53 5.48 -2.30
CA PHE A 29 5.04 4.87 -3.53
C PHE A 29 4.27 5.32 -4.76
N LEU A 30 2.96 5.43 -4.65
CA LEU A 30 2.12 5.89 -5.75
C LEU A 30 2.48 7.33 -6.13
N ALA A 31 2.58 8.22 -5.15
CA ALA A 31 2.93 9.61 -5.39
C ALA A 31 4.34 9.73 -6.00
N TRP A 32 5.29 8.98 -5.46
CA TRP A 32 6.66 8.96 -5.96
C TRP A 32 6.71 8.44 -7.39
N GLY A 33 6.01 7.34 -7.66
CA GLY A 33 5.94 6.77 -9.00
C GLY A 33 5.34 7.73 -10.02
N LEU A 34 4.29 8.46 -9.63
CA LEU A 34 3.68 9.46 -10.50
C LEU A 34 4.63 10.62 -10.78
N LEU A 35 5.38 11.07 -9.77
CA LEU A 35 6.40 12.10 -9.96
C LEU A 35 7.49 11.63 -10.92
N ASP A 36 8.00 10.42 -10.70
CA ASP A 36 9.03 9.84 -11.57
C ASP A 36 8.53 9.68 -12.99
N PHE A 37 7.29 9.22 -13.16
CA PHE A 37 6.68 9.06 -14.47
C PHE A 37 6.58 10.41 -15.18
N GLY A 38 6.11 11.44 -14.48
CA GLY A 38 6.01 12.78 -15.06
C GLY A 38 7.36 13.33 -15.48
N THR A 39 8.38 13.16 -14.63
CA THR A 39 9.74 13.61 -14.94
C THR A 39 10.31 12.85 -16.13
N ALA A 40 10.14 11.54 -16.16
CA ALA A 40 10.64 10.70 -17.25
C ALA A 40 9.92 10.99 -18.56
N TYR A 41 8.64 11.27 -18.50
CA TYR A 41 7.86 11.64 -19.69
C TYR A 41 8.37 12.96 -20.27
N ALA A 42 8.61 13.94 -19.41
CA ALA A 42 9.14 15.25 -19.85
C ALA A 42 10.54 15.11 -20.44
N ALA A 43 11.35 14.17 -19.94
CA ALA A 43 12.70 13.93 -20.42
C ALA A 43 12.76 12.93 -21.60
N HIS A 44 11.63 12.35 -21.99
CA HIS A 44 11.53 11.33 -23.04
C HIS A 44 12.36 10.08 -22.75
N GLU A 45 12.48 9.70 -21.48
CA GLU A 45 13.24 8.52 -21.07
C GLU A 45 12.30 7.32 -20.86
N THR A 46 12.22 6.43 -21.85
CA THR A 46 11.31 5.28 -21.83
C THR A 46 11.64 4.26 -20.74
N THR A 47 12.91 4.03 -20.46
CA THR A 47 13.32 3.09 -19.41
C THR A 47 12.87 3.57 -18.05
N GLN A 48 13.04 4.85 -17.76
CA GLN A 48 12.63 5.45 -16.50
C GLN A 48 11.10 5.47 -16.37
N GLN A 49 10.39 5.72 -17.48
CA GLN A 49 8.93 5.64 -17.50
C GLN A 49 8.46 4.24 -17.11
N SER A 50 9.08 3.20 -17.65
CA SER A 50 8.75 1.82 -17.35
C SER A 50 8.95 1.51 -15.87
N GLN A 51 10.05 1.97 -15.28
CA GLN A 51 10.32 1.80 -13.85
C GLN A 51 9.31 2.56 -12.99
N ALA A 52 8.94 3.77 -13.39
CA ALA A 52 7.97 4.57 -12.68
C ALA A 52 6.60 3.92 -12.69
N ILE A 53 6.19 3.32 -13.81
CA ILE A 53 4.94 2.57 -13.90
C ILE A 53 4.92 1.40 -12.91
N LYS A 54 6.05 0.69 -12.79
CA LYS A 54 6.15 -0.40 -11.82
C LYS A 54 5.94 0.08 -10.38
N LYS A 55 6.49 1.25 -10.04
CA LYS A 55 6.28 1.86 -8.72
C LYS A 55 4.82 2.23 -8.50
N VAL A 56 4.18 2.80 -9.50
CA VAL A 56 2.75 3.17 -9.43
C VAL A 56 1.90 1.93 -9.21
N ILE A 57 2.14 0.87 -9.97
CA ILE A 57 1.41 -0.38 -9.83
C ILE A 57 1.65 -0.99 -8.45
N GLY A 58 2.90 -1.00 -7.98
CA GLY A 58 3.23 -1.48 -6.64
C GLY A 58 2.49 -0.71 -5.55
N GLY A 59 2.46 0.62 -5.66
CA GLY A 59 1.73 1.47 -4.73
C GLY A 59 0.24 1.19 -4.73
N LEU A 60 -0.35 1.01 -5.90
CA LEU A 60 -1.77 0.67 -6.04
C LEU A 60 -2.08 -0.69 -5.40
N ILE A 61 -1.23 -1.67 -5.62
CA ILE A 61 -1.40 -2.99 -5.00
C ILE A 61 -1.33 -2.88 -3.49
N MET A 62 -0.38 -2.14 -2.95
CA MET A 62 -0.24 -1.95 -1.51
C MET A 62 -1.45 -1.26 -0.89
N ILE A 63 -2.04 -0.30 -1.60
CA ILE A 63 -3.27 0.36 -1.16
C ILE A 63 -4.46 -0.60 -1.25
N ALA A 64 -4.49 -1.44 -2.28
CA ALA A 64 -5.59 -2.37 -2.52
C ALA A 64 -5.64 -3.51 -1.50
N VAL A 65 -4.50 -3.94 -0.95
CA VAL A 65 -4.44 -5.07 -0.02
C VAL A 65 -5.35 -4.85 1.20
N PRO A 66 -5.28 -3.72 1.93
CA PRO A 66 -6.20 -3.50 3.05
C PRO A 66 -7.66 -3.49 2.63
N ALA A 67 -7.97 -2.89 1.48
CA ALA A 67 -9.35 -2.82 0.99
C ALA A 67 -9.89 -4.21 0.65
N ILE A 68 -9.08 -5.05 0.00
CA ILE A 68 -9.45 -6.41 -0.34
C ILE A 68 -9.68 -7.24 0.92
N LEU A 69 -8.80 -7.12 1.90
CA LEU A 69 -8.95 -7.85 3.16
C LEU A 69 -10.21 -7.44 3.90
N LYS A 70 -10.57 -6.18 3.87
CA LYS A 70 -11.82 -5.69 4.45
C LYS A 70 -13.03 -6.30 3.75
N LEU A 71 -13.01 -6.34 2.42
CA LEU A 71 -14.10 -6.93 1.64
C LEU A 71 -14.27 -8.41 1.92
N LEU A 72 -13.17 -9.13 2.17
CA LEU A 72 -13.20 -10.54 2.49
C LEU A 72 -13.62 -10.81 3.94
N GLY A 73 -13.76 -9.75 4.76
CA GLY A 73 -14.15 -9.89 6.15
C GLY A 73 -13.01 -10.36 7.06
N VAL A 74 -11.77 -10.28 6.62
CA VAL A 74 -10.60 -10.72 7.38
C VAL A 74 -10.15 -9.64 8.37
N SER A 75 -10.45 -8.39 8.07
CA SER A 75 -10.02 -7.28 8.92
C SER A 75 -11.16 -6.35 9.29
#